data_5e4e0f47c3274a01ce677d6874f800a9
#
_entry.id   5e4e0f47c3274a01ce677d6874f800a9
#
_cell.length_a   1.000
_cell.length_b   1.000
_cell.length_c   1.000
_cell.angle_alpha   90.00
_cell.angle_beta   90.00
_cell.angle_gamma   90.00
#
_symmetry.space_group_name_H-M   'P 1'
#
loop_
_entity.id
_entity.type
_entity.pdbx_description
1 polymer ?
#
loop_
_entity_poly.entity_id
_entity_poly.type
_entity_poly.pdbx_seq_one_letter_code
_entity_poly.pdbx_strand_id
1 'polypeptide(L)'
;MLVLISIAKAQKSATPTNEFTISGDVKAPLKFSLKLATGFTSHSIDSVVIYNHLKERKRAIHNIKGILLKDVLEKAGLNEDKPKLFSEFYFTCIASDGYKVVFSWNELFNTDIGNSAIIITEEEGKKAETIDDHIAVLSPLDKATGRRYVQNLQEIKVARVK
;
A
#
# COMPACT_ATOMS: atom_id res chain seq x y z
N MET A 1 -20.12 14.07 -41.26
CA MET A 1 -18.97 14.46 -40.44
C MET A 1 -19.25 14.00 -39.02
N LEU A 2 -18.64 12.88 -38.60
CA LEU A 2 -18.87 12.29 -37.27
C LEU A 2 -17.90 12.95 -36.31
N VAL A 3 -18.43 13.69 -35.34
CA VAL A 3 -17.60 14.28 -34.24
C VAL A 3 -17.45 13.22 -33.16
N LEU A 4 -16.28 12.62 -33.08
CA LEU A 4 -15.90 11.74 -31.95
C LEU A 4 -15.61 12.60 -30.71
N ILE A 5 -16.56 12.65 -29.79
CA ILE A 5 -16.35 13.27 -28.46
C ILE A 5 -15.58 12.27 -27.62
N SER A 6 -14.27 12.46 -27.49
CA SER A 6 -13.45 11.75 -26.52
C SER A 6 -13.79 12.27 -25.11
N ILE A 7 -14.49 11.46 -24.33
CA ILE A 7 -14.68 11.72 -22.88
C ILE A 7 -13.35 11.37 -22.19
N ALA A 8 -12.48 12.36 -22.03
CA ALA A 8 -11.33 12.23 -21.13
C ALA A 8 -11.87 12.11 -19.70
N LYS A 9 -11.73 10.93 -19.06
CA LYS A 9 -11.91 10.82 -17.60
C LYS A 9 -10.82 11.66 -16.96
N ALA A 10 -11.20 12.79 -16.37
CA ALA A 10 -10.29 13.59 -15.55
C ALA A 10 -9.76 12.69 -14.42
N GLN A 11 -8.45 12.54 -14.34
CA GLN A 11 -7.81 11.84 -13.23
C GLN A 11 -8.09 12.64 -11.95
N LYS A 12 -8.67 11.99 -10.95
CA LYS A 12 -8.96 12.63 -9.66
C LYS A 12 -7.63 13.07 -9.04
N SER A 13 -7.51 14.32 -8.61
CA SER A 13 -6.33 14.80 -7.90
C SER A 13 -6.18 14.06 -6.57
N ALA A 14 -4.93 13.70 -6.22
CA ALA A 14 -4.64 13.06 -4.95
C ALA A 14 -4.97 14.03 -3.79
N THR A 15 -5.62 13.52 -2.75
CA THR A 15 -5.88 14.23 -1.50
C THR A 15 -4.94 13.68 -0.44
N PRO A 16 -4.22 14.53 0.31
CA PRO A 16 -3.35 14.10 1.41
C PRO A 16 -4.07 13.19 2.41
N THR A 17 -3.44 12.07 2.81
CA THR A 17 -4.00 11.13 3.77
C THR A 17 -3.06 10.95 4.97
N ASN A 18 -3.56 11.18 6.19
CA ASN A 18 -2.84 10.93 7.44
C ASN A 18 -3.35 9.67 8.17
N GLU A 19 -4.32 9.02 7.58
CA GLU A 19 -4.93 7.79 8.05
C GLU A 19 -5.55 7.01 6.89
N PHE A 20 -5.68 5.70 7.06
CA PHE A 20 -6.40 4.84 6.13
C PHE A 20 -7.23 3.80 6.88
N THR A 21 -8.15 3.15 6.18
CA THR A 21 -8.98 2.09 6.75
C THR A 21 -8.64 0.74 6.15
N ILE A 22 -8.73 -0.32 6.95
CA ILE A 22 -8.76 -1.70 6.48
C ILE A 22 -10.18 -2.21 6.66
N SER A 23 -10.80 -2.65 5.58
CA SER A 23 -12.21 -3.05 5.54
C SER A 23 -12.42 -4.29 4.68
N GLY A 24 -13.66 -4.77 4.63
CA GLY A 24 -14.05 -5.92 3.83
C GLY A 24 -14.06 -7.21 4.65
N ASP A 25 -13.47 -8.28 4.14
CA ASP A 25 -13.52 -9.62 4.75
C ASP A 25 -12.48 -9.78 5.88
N VAL A 26 -12.62 -8.97 6.92
CA VAL A 26 -11.77 -8.91 8.12
C VAL A 26 -12.58 -9.18 9.39
N LYS A 27 -11.92 -9.68 10.44
CA LYS A 27 -12.55 -9.90 11.76
C LYS A 27 -12.98 -8.58 12.39
N ALA A 28 -12.17 -7.54 12.27
CA ALA A 28 -12.47 -6.21 12.77
C ALA A 28 -11.92 -5.14 11.80
N PRO A 29 -12.77 -4.25 11.27
CA PRO A 29 -12.28 -3.09 10.53
C PRO A 29 -11.29 -2.29 11.38
N LEU A 30 -10.18 -1.86 10.77
CA LEU A 30 -9.11 -1.14 11.44
C LEU A 30 -8.94 0.24 10.81
N LYS A 31 -8.95 1.29 11.63
CA LYS A 31 -8.52 2.61 11.23
C LYS A 31 -7.07 2.81 11.64
N PHE A 32 -6.18 2.91 10.67
CA PHE A 32 -4.76 3.12 10.89
C PHE A 32 -4.40 4.60 10.86
N SER A 33 -3.52 5.03 11.75
CA SER A 33 -2.91 6.37 11.79
C SER A 33 -1.45 6.26 12.19
N LEU A 34 -0.64 7.30 11.98
CA LEU A 34 0.75 7.33 12.42
C LEU A 34 0.91 7.16 13.94
N LYS A 35 -0.11 7.55 14.72
CA LYS A 35 -0.14 7.29 16.16
C LYS A 35 -0.23 5.78 16.45
N LEU A 36 -1.03 5.05 15.68
CA LEU A 36 -1.14 3.59 15.82
C LEU A 36 0.15 2.90 15.38
N ALA A 37 0.89 3.47 14.43
CA ALA A 37 2.15 2.92 13.93
C ALA A 37 3.19 2.71 15.05
N THR A 38 3.17 3.52 16.11
CA THR A 38 4.10 3.38 17.24
C THR A 38 3.96 2.06 18.00
N GLY A 39 2.87 1.33 17.82
CA GLY A 39 2.64 0.01 18.40
C GLY A 39 3.19 -1.16 17.57
N PHE A 40 3.82 -0.88 16.42
CA PHE A 40 4.40 -1.87 15.53
C PHE A 40 5.92 -1.78 15.49
N THR A 41 6.58 -2.87 15.07
CA THR A 41 8.02 -2.86 14.81
C THR A 41 8.34 -1.97 13.61
N SER A 42 9.22 -1.00 13.81
CA SER A 42 9.72 -0.15 12.74
C SER A 42 10.85 -0.83 11.99
N HIS A 43 10.78 -0.78 10.66
CA HIS A 43 11.82 -1.26 9.74
C HIS A 43 12.43 -0.08 9.00
N SER A 44 13.73 -0.17 8.69
CA SER A 44 14.47 0.85 7.95
C SER A 44 14.95 0.29 6.62
N ILE A 45 14.87 1.12 5.57
CA ILE A 45 15.39 0.84 4.24
C ILE A 45 16.23 2.03 3.82
N ASP A 46 17.49 1.79 3.46
CA ASP A 46 18.44 2.88 3.13
C ASP A 46 18.00 3.65 1.90
N SER A 47 17.63 2.94 0.83
CA SER A 47 17.12 3.58 -0.38
C SER A 47 16.35 2.61 -1.26
N VAL A 48 15.39 3.16 -2.01
CA VAL A 48 14.67 2.45 -3.07
C VAL A 48 14.60 3.33 -4.31
N VAL A 49 14.99 2.77 -5.46
CA VAL A 49 14.80 3.44 -6.75
C VAL A 49 13.39 3.15 -7.26
N ILE A 50 12.67 4.19 -7.61
CA ILE A 50 11.34 4.09 -8.17
C ILE A 50 11.44 3.99 -9.69
N TYR A 51 11.01 2.84 -10.23
CA TYR A 51 10.92 2.57 -11.66
C TYR A 51 9.45 2.53 -12.09
N ASN A 52 9.14 3.19 -13.21
CA ASN A 52 7.80 3.12 -13.80
C ASN A 52 7.55 1.78 -14.52
N HIS A 53 6.38 1.65 -15.15
CA HIS A 53 5.99 0.45 -15.89
C HIS A 53 6.87 0.14 -17.13
N LEU A 54 7.61 1.12 -17.64
CA LEU A 54 8.58 0.97 -18.72
C LEU A 54 10.00 0.65 -18.19
N LYS A 55 10.16 0.47 -16.86
CA LYS A 55 11.44 0.32 -16.15
C LYS A 55 12.37 1.53 -16.28
N GLU A 56 11.83 2.70 -16.54
CA GLU A 56 12.57 3.95 -16.50
C GLU A 56 12.69 4.44 -15.06
N ARG A 57 13.90 4.86 -14.67
CA ARG A 57 14.16 5.46 -13.36
C ARG A 57 13.43 6.80 -13.25
N LYS A 58 12.61 6.97 -12.21
CA LYS A 58 11.92 8.23 -11.92
C LYS A 58 12.60 9.02 -10.81
N ARG A 59 12.76 8.43 -9.65
CA ARG A 59 13.45 9.02 -8.49
C ARG A 59 14.04 7.93 -7.61
N ALA A 60 14.85 8.32 -6.65
CA ALA A 60 15.17 7.48 -5.50
C ALA A 60 14.56 8.12 -4.26
N ILE A 61 14.13 7.30 -3.33
CA ILE A 61 13.75 7.69 -1.97
C ILE A 61 14.74 7.07 -1.00
N HIS A 62 15.10 7.84 0.05
CA HIS A 62 16.18 7.49 0.94
C HIS A 62 15.75 7.54 2.39
N ASN A 63 16.49 6.83 3.26
CA ASN A 63 16.28 6.83 4.72
C ASN A 63 14.80 6.62 5.08
N ILE A 64 14.22 5.55 4.52
CA ILE A 64 12.80 5.23 4.69
C ILE A 64 12.64 4.47 6.00
N LYS A 65 11.65 4.86 6.82
CA LYS A 65 11.16 4.03 7.91
C LYS A 65 9.68 3.68 7.68
N GLY A 66 9.31 2.51 8.12
CA GLY A 66 7.95 2.04 7.96
C GLY A 66 7.69 0.79 8.77
N ILE A 67 6.47 0.29 8.66
CA ILE A 67 6.02 -0.96 9.29
C ILE A 67 5.63 -1.94 8.20
N LEU A 68 5.81 -3.23 8.43
CA LEU A 68 5.44 -4.22 7.42
C LEU A 68 3.93 -4.19 7.18
N LEU A 69 3.56 -4.18 5.91
CA LEU A 69 2.16 -4.21 5.48
C LEU A 69 1.42 -5.42 6.09
N LYS A 70 2.08 -6.59 6.12
CA LYS A 70 1.50 -7.81 6.68
C LYS A 70 1.15 -7.69 8.16
N ASP A 71 2.00 -7.02 8.97
CA ASP A 71 1.77 -6.89 10.42
C ASP A 71 0.50 -6.07 10.71
N VAL A 72 0.25 -5.04 9.89
CA VAL A 72 -0.97 -4.23 10.01
C VAL A 72 -2.20 -5.02 9.57
N LEU A 73 -2.09 -5.85 8.53
CA LEU A 73 -3.16 -6.73 8.08
C LEU A 73 -3.47 -7.82 9.12
N GLU A 74 -2.46 -8.39 9.77
CA GLU A 74 -2.64 -9.33 10.88
C GLU A 74 -3.43 -8.71 12.04
N LYS A 75 -3.21 -7.42 12.31
CA LYS A 75 -3.95 -6.69 13.35
C LYS A 75 -5.46 -6.62 13.07
N ALA A 76 -5.86 -6.46 11.81
CA ALA A 76 -7.27 -6.49 11.39
C ALA A 76 -7.84 -7.92 11.40
N GLY A 77 -6.98 -8.91 11.13
CA GLY A 77 -7.32 -10.33 11.02
C GLY A 77 -8.24 -10.65 9.84
N LEU A 78 -8.13 -11.85 9.30
CA LEU A 78 -9.03 -12.34 8.25
C LEU A 78 -10.31 -12.90 8.86
N ASN A 79 -11.45 -12.67 8.23
CA ASN A 79 -12.73 -13.27 8.62
C ASN A 79 -12.82 -14.74 8.14
N GLU A 80 -11.83 -15.53 8.52
CA GLU A 80 -11.71 -16.96 8.23
C GLU A 80 -10.83 -17.60 9.30
N ASP A 81 -11.22 -18.75 9.80
CA ASP A 81 -10.49 -19.50 10.83
C ASP A 81 -9.70 -20.69 10.27
N LYS A 82 -9.95 -21.06 9.01
CA LYS A 82 -9.26 -22.18 8.36
C LYS A 82 -8.04 -21.71 7.59
N PRO A 83 -6.80 -21.99 8.06
CA PRO A 83 -5.57 -21.52 7.40
C PRO A 83 -5.46 -21.92 5.94
N LYS A 84 -5.99 -23.09 5.57
CA LYS A 84 -6.02 -23.58 4.19
C LYS A 84 -6.69 -22.60 3.21
N LEU A 85 -7.65 -21.80 3.69
CA LEU A 85 -8.43 -20.88 2.88
C LEU A 85 -7.79 -19.47 2.79
N PHE A 86 -6.73 -19.20 3.55
CA PHE A 86 -6.06 -17.89 3.51
C PHE A 86 -5.49 -17.57 2.13
N SER A 87 -5.06 -18.58 1.37
CA SER A 87 -4.57 -18.39 0.00
C SER A 87 -5.60 -17.84 -0.99
N GLU A 88 -6.88 -17.81 -0.63
CA GLU A 88 -7.96 -17.25 -1.44
C GLU A 88 -8.11 -15.73 -1.23
N PHE A 89 -7.42 -15.15 -0.22
CA PHE A 89 -7.53 -13.74 0.09
C PHE A 89 -6.59 -12.86 -0.72
N TYR A 90 -7.05 -11.64 -0.98
CA TYR A 90 -6.25 -10.57 -1.56
C TYR A 90 -6.59 -9.22 -0.94
N PHE A 91 -5.64 -8.32 -1.02
CA PHE A 91 -5.65 -7.00 -0.42
C PHE A 91 -5.54 -5.94 -1.51
N THR A 92 -6.56 -5.11 -1.67
CA THR A 92 -6.54 -4.00 -2.61
C THR A 92 -6.17 -2.72 -1.86
N CYS A 93 -4.94 -2.23 -2.08
CA CYS A 93 -4.51 -0.92 -1.58
C CYS A 93 -5.04 0.16 -2.53
N ILE A 94 -5.73 1.16 -1.99
CA ILE A 94 -6.45 2.20 -2.75
C ILE A 94 -5.95 3.57 -2.29
N ALA A 95 -5.40 4.33 -3.22
CA ALA A 95 -5.01 5.71 -3.02
C ALA A 95 -6.20 6.68 -3.09
N SER A 96 -6.03 7.88 -2.58
CA SER A 96 -7.08 8.91 -2.58
C SER A 96 -7.48 9.40 -3.98
N ASP A 97 -6.60 9.27 -4.98
CA ASP A 97 -6.88 9.55 -6.40
C ASP A 97 -7.58 8.38 -7.11
N GLY A 98 -7.76 7.26 -6.41
CA GLY A 98 -8.37 6.04 -6.93
C GLY A 98 -7.40 5.05 -7.58
N TYR A 99 -6.07 5.31 -7.53
CA TYR A 99 -5.07 4.32 -7.93
C TYR A 99 -5.19 3.07 -7.06
N LYS A 100 -5.07 1.90 -7.68
CA LYS A 100 -5.28 0.62 -6.98
C LYS A 100 -4.18 -0.36 -7.32
N VAL A 101 -3.71 -1.08 -6.31
CA VAL A 101 -2.84 -2.24 -6.48
C VAL A 101 -3.31 -3.40 -5.61
N VAL A 102 -2.96 -4.60 -6.01
CA VAL A 102 -3.36 -5.82 -5.31
C VAL A 102 -2.13 -6.57 -4.83
N PHE A 103 -2.23 -7.09 -3.62
CA PHE A 103 -1.37 -8.13 -3.08
C PHE A 103 -2.21 -9.35 -2.77
N SER A 104 -1.74 -10.54 -3.11
CA SER A 104 -2.33 -11.79 -2.61
C SER A 104 -1.86 -12.07 -1.19
N TRP A 105 -2.62 -12.88 -0.46
CA TRP A 105 -2.18 -13.38 0.85
C TRP A 105 -0.83 -14.10 0.74
N ASN A 106 -0.66 -14.95 -0.26
CA ASN A 106 0.59 -15.68 -0.46
C ASN A 106 1.79 -14.77 -0.69
N GLU A 107 1.64 -13.66 -1.44
CA GLU A 107 2.76 -12.71 -1.61
C GLU A 107 3.20 -12.11 -0.28
N LEU A 108 2.26 -11.73 0.59
CA LEU A 108 2.59 -11.06 1.85
C LEU A 108 3.00 -12.00 2.98
N PHE A 109 2.47 -13.22 3.01
CA PHE A 109 2.68 -14.13 4.14
C PHE A 109 3.52 -15.36 3.80
N ASN A 110 3.82 -15.59 2.52
CA ASN A 110 4.53 -16.79 2.08
C ASN A 110 5.68 -16.52 1.10
N THR A 111 6.08 -15.26 0.91
CA THR A 111 7.22 -14.87 0.07
C THR A 111 8.02 -13.73 0.69
N ASP A 112 9.21 -13.46 0.14
CA ASP A 112 10.08 -12.37 0.57
C ASP A 112 9.46 -10.97 0.39
N ILE A 113 8.47 -10.84 -0.51
CA ILE A 113 7.72 -9.58 -0.67
C ILE A 113 7.12 -9.14 0.66
N GLY A 114 6.54 -10.05 1.43
CA GLY A 114 5.95 -9.72 2.70
C GLY A 114 6.94 -9.29 3.79
N ASN A 115 8.22 -9.65 3.63
CA ASN A 115 9.28 -9.23 4.56
C ASN A 115 9.86 -7.85 4.20
N SER A 116 9.39 -7.23 3.11
CA SER A 116 9.89 -5.95 2.60
C SER A 116 8.79 -4.95 2.23
N ALA A 117 7.58 -5.41 1.89
CA ALA A 117 6.46 -4.51 1.61
C ALA A 117 6.09 -3.73 2.88
N ILE A 118 6.22 -2.39 2.81
CA ILE A 118 6.05 -1.52 3.98
C ILE A 118 5.01 -0.44 3.77
N ILE A 119 4.43 -0.01 4.88
CA ILE A 119 3.71 1.24 5.00
C ILE A 119 4.72 2.28 5.49
N ILE A 120 5.02 3.29 4.67
CA ILE A 120 6.00 4.33 4.98
C ILE A 120 5.42 5.24 6.06
N THR A 121 6.20 5.45 7.13
CA THR A 121 5.88 6.35 8.23
C THR A 121 6.82 7.53 8.33
N GLU A 122 8.03 7.42 7.72
CA GLU A 122 9.05 8.46 7.69
C GLU A 122 9.92 8.30 6.43
N GLU A 123 10.28 9.41 5.81
CA GLU A 123 11.23 9.51 4.69
C GLU A 123 12.17 10.69 4.94
N GLU A 124 13.49 10.46 4.83
CA GLU A 124 14.53 11.48 5.06
C GLU A 124 14.40 12.25 6.39
N GLY A 125 13.99 11.55 7.44
CA GLY A 125 13.77 12.12 8.77
C GLY A 125 12.47 12.92 8.92
N LYS A 126 11.64 12.99 7.89
CA LYS A 126 10.34 13.66 7.92
C LYS A 126 9.22 12.63 8.07
N LYS A 127 8.28 12.90 8.96
CA LYS A 127 7.10 12.04 9.11
C LYS A 127 6.21 12.07 7.87
N ALA A 128 5.56 10.94 7.57
CA ALA A 128 4.69 10.79 6.41
C ALA A 128 3.62 11.90 6.28
N GLU A 129 3.09 12.41 7.39
CA GLU A 129 2.11 13.50 7.40
C GLU A 129 2.66 14.86 6.90
N THR A 130 3.98 14.99 6.74
CA THR A 130 4.65 16.23 6.33
C THR A 130 5.33 16.16 4.97
N ILE A 131 5.21 15.03 4.28
CA ILE A 131 5.74 14.81 2.93
C ILE A 131 4.60 14.69 1.91
N ASP A 132 4.88 14.95 0.63
CA ASP A 132 3.86 14.98 -0.44
C ASP A 132 3.15 13.63 -0.64
N ASP A 133 3.87 12.53 -0.42
CA ASP A 133 3.34 11.18 -0.59
C ASP A 133 2.44 10.74 0.58
N HIS A 134 2.51 11.43 1.70
CA HIS A 134 1.82 11.10 2.94
C HIS A 134 1.99 9.62 3.32
N ILE A 135 0.97 8.97 3.89
CA ILE A 135 1.03 7.53 4.17
C ILE A 135 1.01 6.77 2.83
N ALA A 136 2.06 6.00 2.58
CA ALA A 136 2.20 5.25 1.34
C ALA A 136 2.56 3.79 1.58
N VAL A 137 2.13 2.91 0.66
CA VAL A 137 2.60 1.52 0.59
C VAL A 137 3.66 1.42 -0.49
N LEU A 138 4.76 0.74 -0.20
CA LEU A 138 5.84 0.46 -1.14
C LEU A 138 6.22 -1.02 -1.10
N SER A 139 6.42 -1.62 -2.27
CA SER A 139 7.00 -2.96 -2.45
C SER A 139 8.40 -2.85 -3.05
N PRO A 140 9.46 -2.82 -2.23
CA PRO A 140 10.83 -2.54 -2.68
C PRO A 140 11.43 -3.63 -3.57
N LEU A 141 10.97 -4.87 -3.44
CA LEU A 141 11.47 -6.02 -4.22
C LEU A 141 10.84 -6.15 -5.61
N ASP A 142 9.92 -5.27 -5.96
CA ASP A 142 9.33 -5.27 -7.29
C ASP A 142 10.34 -4.79 -8.34
N LYS A 143 10.32 -5.41 -9.53
CA LYS A 143 11.14 -4.99 -10.67
C LYS A 143 10.77 -3.61 -11.21
N ALA A 144 9.51 -3.23 -11.07
CA ALA A 144 8.97 -1.91 -11.40
C ALA A 144 8.30 -1.35 -10.14
N THR A 145 9.11 -0.88 -9.21
CA THR A 145 8.73 -0.48 -7.85
C THR A 145 7.58 0.54 -7.82
N GLY A 146 7.51 1.44 -8.80
CA GLY A 146 6.43 2.41 -8.92
C GLY A 146 5.06 1.80 -9.23
N ARG A 147 4.99 0.52 -9.69
CA ARG A 147 3.70 -0.13 -9.92
C ARG A 147 2.96 -0.49 -8.63
N ARG A 148 3.69 -0.72 -7.54
CA ARG A 148 3.10 -0.96 -6.21
C ARG A 148 3.63 0.06 -5.19
N TYR A 149 3.77 1.31 -5.65
CA TYR A 149 3.97 2.47 -4.80
C TYR A 149 2.66 3.26 -4.74
N VAL A 150 1.91 3.04 -3.66
CA VAL A 150 0.58 3.63 -3.45
C VAL A 150 0.72 4.80 -2.50
N GLN A 151 0.85 5.99 -3.07
CA GLN A 151 0.93 7.26 -2.34
C GLN A 151 -0.45 7.69 -1.86
N ASN A 152 -0.53 8.43 -0.77
CA ASN A 152 -1.79 8.89 -0.19
C ASN A 152 -2.78 7.73 -0.01
N LEU A 153 -2.33 6.65 0.65
CA LEU A 153 -3.15 5.48 0.91
C LEU A 153 -4.41 5.85 1.69
N GLN A 154 -5.57 5.53 1.16
CA GLN A 154 -6.88 5.83 1.75
C GLN A 154 -7.57 4.59 2.34
N GLU A 155 -7.44 3.46 1.67
CA GLU A 155 -8.11 2.22 2.08
C GLU A 155 -7.28 0.99 1.68
N ILE A 156 -7.34 -0.05 2.50
CA ILE A 156 -6.99 -1.42 2.11
C ILE A 156 -8.26 -2.25 2.22
N LYS A 157 -8.76 -2.70 1.08
CA LYS A 157 -9.93 -3.55 1.02
C LYS A 157 -9.52 -5.00 0.96
N VAL A 158 -9.96 -5.78 1.92
CA VAL A 158 -9.73 -7.23 1.99
C VAL A 158 -10.88 -7.95 1.32
N ALA A 159 -10.57 -8.84 0.42
CA ALA A 159 -11.58 -9.65 -0.25
C ALA A 159 -11.05 -11.07 -0.53
N ARG A 160 -11.96 -11.95 -0.94
CA ARG A 160 -11.71 -13.35 -1.18
C ARG A 160 -12.14 -13.71 -2.60
N VAL A 161 -11.35 -14.56 -3.27
CA VAL A 161 -11.73 -15.15 -4.56
C VAL A 161 -12.96 -16.03 -4.34
N LYS A 162 -13.96 -15.90 -5.22
CA LYS A 162 -15.18 -16.70 -5.22
C LYS A 162 -15.09 -17.80 -6.25
#